data_c51eeb28558b433b6cb146961f9939fc
#
_entry.id   c51eeb28558b433b6cb146961f9939fc
#
_cell.length_a   1.000
_cell.length_b   1.000
_cell.length_c   1.000
_cell.angle_alpha   90.00
_cell.angle_beta   90.00
_cell.angle_gamma   90.00
#
_symmetry.space_group_name_H-M   'P 1'
#
loop_
_entity.id
_entity.type
_entity.pdbx_description
1 polymer ?
#
loop_
_entity_poly.entity_id
_entity_poly.type
_entity_poly.pdbx_seq_one_letter_code
_entity_poly.pdbx_strand_id
1 'polypeptide(L)'
;FDIFKRNTVKKLITERVDPELFAMSYDYVGEVSETVAHLWPEFTPDKALPSLSEVVDTFANISKPKVAVTLANYLTIMTPSQRWALLKLGTRGLRIGVSARSIKQILAEYGNKDITEIEKLWHGVAPPYTDLLEWLEGNGSKPDISNAVTFHPVMLSHPIAQDDVDDFAPEQWQIEHKFDGIRVQLVCNTTKEEPEKALFSRTGDDISHAFPDLLDSVSGNMVLDGELLVMHNQEVDTFNALQQRLNKKKPTAALMATNPAGLIVYDALVLDGKQLTCLLYT
;
A
#
# COMPACT_ATOMS: atom_id res chain seq x y z
N PHE A 1 4.54 -0.68 -6.94
CA PHE A 1 5.43 -0.13 -7.95
C PHE A 1 4.65 0.86 -8.80
N ASP A 2 4.84 2.16 -8.58
CA ASP A 2 4.15 3.27 -9.26
C ASP A 2 5.20 4.14 -9.93
N ILE A 3 5.54 3.81 -11.17
CA ILE A 3 6.63 4.47 -11.88
C ILE A 3 6.15 5.74 -12.59
N PHE A 4 5.00 5.65 -13.24
CA PHE A 4 4.44 6.76 -13.99
C PHE A 4 2.91 6.80 -13.91
N LYS A 5 2.37 8.01 -13.96
CA LYS A 5 0.92 8.21 -13.81
C LYS A 5 0.20 7.96 -15.14
N ARG A 6 -1.06 7.51 -15.05
CA ARG A 6 -1.94 7.36 -16.24
C ARG A 6 -2.02 8.63 -17.10
N ASN A 7 -2.00 9.81 -16.47
CA ASN A 7 -2.02 11.07 -17.21
C ASN A 7 -0.74 11.30 -18.03
N THR A 8 0.42 10.83 -17.57
CA THR A 8 1.66 10.86 -18.37
C THR A 8 1.53 10.01 -19.61
N VAL A 9 0.95 8.82 -19.48
CA VAL A 9 0.70 7.90 -20.60
C VAL A 9 -0.30 8.51 -21.60
N LYS A 10 -1.41 9.07 -21.11
CA LYS A 10 -2.40 9.77 -21.97
C LYS A 10 -1.77 10.92 -22.73
N LYS A 11 -0.98 11.76 -22.06
CA LYS A 11 -0.29 12.88 -22.70
C LYS A 11 0.65 12.43 -23.79
N LEU A 12 1.47 11.38 -23.53
CA LEU A 12 2.41 10.85 -24.51
C LEU A 12 1.72 10.38 -25.78
N ILE A 13 0.59 9.71 -25.68
CA ILE A 13 -0.12 9.20 -26.86
C ILE A 13 -0.82 10.33 -27.62
N THR A 14 -1.48 11.28 -26.94
CA THR A 14 -2.18 12.40 -27.59
C THR A 14 -1.23 13.40 -28.24
N GLU A 15 0.05 13.40 -27.92
CA GLU A 15 1.08 14.16 -28.63
C GLU A 15 1.56 13.45 -29.94
N ARG A 16 1.15 12.18 -30.18
CA ARG A 16 1.64 11.35 -31.28
C ARG A 16 0.57 10.85 -32.23
N VAL A 17 -0.66 10.78 -31.76
CA VAL A 17 -1.82 10.37 -32.56
C VAL A 17 -2.92 11.42 -32.42
N ASP A 18 -3.86 11.39 -33.38
CA ASP A 18 -5.01 12.27 -33.34
C ASP A 18 -5.78 12.07 -32.02
N PRO A 19 -6.05 13.15 -31.23
CA PRO A 19 -6.74 13.05 -29.97
C PRO A 19 -8.16 12.48 -30.06
N GLU A 20 -8.86 12.72 -31.16
CA GLU A 20 -10.22 12.21 -31.38
C GLU A 20 -10.18 10.69 -31.64
N LEU A 21 -9.22 10.24 -32.47
CA LEU A 21 -8.97 8.81 -32.66
C LEU A 21 -8.64 8.12 -31.34
N PHE A 22 -7.78 8.73 -30.50
CA PHE A 22 -7.48 8.18 -29.19
C PHE A 22 -8.74 8.11 -28.29
N ALA A 23 -9.55 9.17 -28.27
CA ALA A 23 -10.75 9.21 -27.43
C ALA A 23 -11.75 8.11 -27.85
N MET A 24 -12.05 7.99 -29.14
CA MET A 24 -12.95 6.95 -29.67
C MET A 24 -12.43 5.53 -29.37
N SER A 25 -11.13 5.31 -29.56
CA SER A 25 -10.53 4.00 -29.28
C SER A 25 -10.54 3.67 -27.80
N TYR A 26 -10.31 4.67 -26.94
CA TYR A 26 -10.36 4.50 -25.49
C TYR A 26 -11.78 4.21 -25.00
N ASP A 27 -12.79 4.86 -25.56
CA ASP A 27 -14.20 4.61 -25.23
C ASP A 27 -14.62 3.18 -25.61
N TYR A 28 -14.10 2.67 -26.73
CA TYR A 28 -14.37 1.31 -27.18
C TYR A 28 -13.65 0.24 -26.33
N VAL A 29 -12.37 0.44 -26.06
CA VAL A 29 -11.53 -0.54 -25.32
C VAL A 29 -11.77 -0.47 -23.80
N GLY A 30 -12.01 0.73 -23.26
CA GLY A 30 -12.26 0.97 -21.83
C GLY A 30 -11.00 0.95 -20.96
N GLU A 31 -9.79 0.72 -21.53
CA GLU A 31 -8.54 0.58 -20.80
C GLU A 31 -7.37 1.30 -21.49
N VAL A 32 -6.77 2.26 -20.75
CA VAL A 32 -5.72 3.15 -21.30
C VAL A 32 -4.48 2.41 -21.78
N SER A 33 -3.99 1.44 -21.01
CA SER A 33 -2.72 0.76 -21.34
C SER A 33 -2.86 -0.07 -22.62
N GLU A 34 -4.01 -0.70 -22.82
CA GLU A 34 -4.31 -1.47 -24.01
C GLU A 34 -4.49 -0.56 -25.22
N THR A 35 -5.30 0.50 -25.08
CA THR A 35 -5.50 1.49 -26.13
C THR A 35 -4.18 2.08 -26.60
N VAL A 36 -3.32 2.52 -25.68
CA VAL A 36 -2.01 3.11 -26.00
C VAL A 36 -1.08 2.08 -26.63
N ALA A 37 -1.07 0.84 -26.14
CA ALA A 37 -0.21 -0.21 -26.67
C ALA A 37 -0.47 -0.49 -28.17
N HIS A 38 -1.74 -0.43 -28.58
CA HIS A 38 -2.14 -0.67 -29.96
C HIS A 38 -2.04 0.58 -30.85
N LEU A 39 -2.32 1.75 -30.31
CA LEU A 39 -2.28 3.01 -31.08
C LEU A 39 -0.88 3.63 -31.19
N TRP A 40 0.14 3.11 -30.46
CA TRP A 40 1.47 3.67 -30.52
C TRP A 40 2.04 3.62 -31.94
N PRO A 41 2.35 4.78 -32.57
CA PRO A 41 2.57 4.83 -34.02
C PRO A 41 3.96 4.35 -34.44
N GLU A 42 4.93 4.39 -33.55
CA GLU A 42 6.33 4.12 -33.84
C GLU A 42 6.72 2.70 -33.40
N PHE A 43 7.43 1.97 -34.27
CA PHE A 43 7.99 0.67 -33.95
C PHE A 43 9.36 0.47 -34.59
N THR A 44 10.37 0.20 -33.79
CA THR A 44 11.75 -0.07 -34.24
C THR A 44 12.18 -1.44 -33.72
N PRO A 45 11.92 -2.52 -34.50
CA PRO A 45 12.08 -3.89 -34.04
C PRO A 45 13.56 -4.34 -33.81
N ASP A 46 14.53 -3.66 -34.41
CA ASP A 46 15.93 -4.08 -34.42
C ASP A 46 16.73 -3.68 -33.18
N LYS A 47 16.08 -3.05 -32.18
CA LYS A 47 16.72 -2.71 -30.92
C LYS A 47 16.51 -3.79 -29.89
N ALA A 48 17.59 -4.14 -29.18
CA ALA A 48 17.52 -5.06 -28.05
C ALA A 48 16.54 -4.54 -26.97
N LEU A 49 15.68 -5.43 -26.50
CA LEU A 49 14.78 -5.14 -25.40
C LEU A 49 15.55 -5.12 -24.08
N PRO A 50 15.26 -4.15 -23.18
CA PRO A 50 15.81 -4.20 -21.85
C PRO A 50 15.25 -5.39 -21.08
N SER A 51 16.04 -5.93 -20.17
CA SER A 51 15.54 -6.89 -19.17
C SER A 51 14.55 -6.22 -18.22
N LEU A 52 13.72 -7.02 -17.52
CA LEU A 52 12.80 -6.49 -16.51
C LEU A 52 13.54 -5.74 -15.41
N SER A 53 14.69 -6.25 -14.96
CA SER A 53 15.52 -5.60 -13.95
C SER A 53 16.02 -4.24 -14.43
N GLU A 54 16.53 -4.13 -15.67
CA GLU A 54 16.95 -2.86 -16.24
C GLU A 54 15.82 -1.85 -16.34
N VAL A 55 14.59 -2.28 -16.69
CA VAL A 55 13.41 -1.42 -16.71
C VAL A 55 13.12 -0.89 -15.29
N VAL A 56 13.10 -1.78 -14.32
CA VAL A 56 12.84 -1.42 -12.91
C VAL A 56 13.88 -0.44 -12.39
N ASP A 57 15.16 -0.76 -12.56
CA ASP A 57 16.28 0.09 -12.09
C ASP A 57 16.30 1.44 -12.79
N THR A 58 16.04 1.48 -14.10
CA THR A 58 15.97 2.72 -14.87
C THR A 58 14.90 3.64 -14.29
N PHE A 59 13.68 3.13 -14.11
CA PHE A 59 12.58 3.96 -13.63
C PHE A 59 12.65 4.26 -12.12
N ALA A 60 13.31 3.44 -11.32
CA ALA A 60 13.55 3.72 -9.89
C ALA A 60 14.50 4.93 -9.70
N ASN A 61 15.49 5.07 -10.60
CA ASN A 61 16.57 6.04 -10.46
C ASN A 61 16.42 7.29 -11.35
N ILE A 62 15.47 7.30 -12.27
CA ILE A 62 15.31 8.39 -13.24
C ILE A 62 14.66 9.64 -12.62
N SER A 63 15.10 10.82 -13.02
CA SER A 63 14.46 12.07 -12.63
C SER A 63 13.10 12.24 -13.32
N LYS A 64 12.12 12.83 -12.60
CA LYS A 64 10.74 13.03 -13.09
C LYS A 64 10.62 13.61 -14.51
N PRO A 65 11.41 14.64 -14.92
CA PRO A 65 11.32 15.18 -16.29
C PRO A 65 11.70 14.20 -17.38
N LYS A 66 12.55 13.23 -17.08
CA LYS A 66 13.03 12.23 -18.06
C LYS A 66 12.11 11.01 -18.21
N VAL A 67 11.19 10.79 -17.27
CA VAL A 67 10.28 9.62 -17.27
C VAL A 67 9.52 9.51 -18.60
N ALA A 68 8.93 10.60 -19.08
CA ALA A 68 8.12 10.60 -20.29
C ALA A 68 8.93 10.23 -21.54
N VAL A 69 10.12 10.79 -21.68
CA VAL A 69 11.01 10.51 -22.83
C VAL A 69 11.52 9.08 -22.79
N THR A 70 11.93 8.58 -21.63
CA THR A 70 12.41 7.20 -21.48
C THR A 70 11.27 6.20 -21.73
N LEU A 71 10.07 6.48 -21.23
CA LEU A 71 8.89 5.65 -21.51
C LEU A 71 8.59 5.61 -23.01
N ALA A 72 8.60 6.75 -23.71
CA ALA A 72 8.39 6.80 -25.15
C ALA A 72 9.43 5.96 -25.91
N ASN A 73 10.71 6.04 -25.52
CA ASN A 73 11.77 5.25 -26.14
C ASN A 73 11.52 3.74 -25.97
N TYR A 74 11.11 3.30 -24.78
CA TYR A 74 10.78 1.89 -24.55
C TYR A 74 9.55 1.44 -25.35
N LEU A 75 8.49 2.26 -25.37
CA LEU A 75 7.29 1.93 -26.15
C LEU A 75 7.59 1.80 -27.65
N THR A 76 8.53 2.59 -28.17
CA THR A 76 8.90 2.57 -29.60
C THR A 76 9.60 1.28 -30.02
N ILE A 77 10.35 0.62 -29.13
CA ILE A 77 11.06 -0.64 -29.44
C ILE A 77 10.26 -1.90 -29.08
N MET A 78 9.10 -1.75 -28.43
CA MET A 78 8.29 -2.85 -27.91
C MET A 78 7.13 -3.19 -28.85
N THR A 79 6.76 -4.46 -28.90
CA THR A 79 5.51 -4.92 -29.52
C THR A 79 4.30 -4.45 -28.72
N PRO A 80 3.07 -4.46 -29.28
CA PRO A 80 1.87 -4.10 -28.54
C PRO A 80 1.69 -4.84 -27.22
N SER A 81 1.94 -6.14 -27.17
CA SER A 81 1.84 -6.93 -25.93
C SER A 81 2.88 -6.51 -24.87
N GLN A 82 4.10 -6.21 -25.30
CA GLN A 82 5.15 -5.73 -24.41
C GLN A 82 4.87 -4.31 -23.90
N ARG A 83 4.36 -3.43 -24.76
CA ARG A 83 3.88 -2.09 -24.37
C ARG A 83 2.80 -2.18 -23.32
N TRP A 84 1.82 -3.04 -23.55
CA TRP A 84 0.72 -3.28 -22.60
C TRP A 84 1.26 -3.73 -21.24
N ALA A 85 2.15 -4.71 -21.22
CA ALA A 85 2.77 -5.22 -20.00
C ALA A 85 3.55 -4.12 -19.25
N LEU A 86 4.39 -3.34 -19.95
CA LEU A 86 5.14 -2.23 -19.36
C LEU A 86 4.21 -1.17 -18.77
N LEU A 87 3.16 -0.77 -19.51
CA LEU A 87 2.20 0.23 -19.07
C LEU A 87 1.40 -0.25 -17.86
N LYS A 88 0.98 -1.52 -17.84
CA LYS A 88 0.31 -2.13 -16.68
C LYS A 88 1.22 -2.20 -15.46
N LEU A 89 2.47 -2.62 -15.64
CA LEU A 89 3.46 -2.66 -14.57
C LEU A 89 3.65 -1.26 -13.95
N GLY A 90 3.91 -0.27 -14.80
CA GLY A 90 4.27 1.09 -14.35
C GLY A 90 3.09 1.90 -13.78
N THR A 91 1.85 1.54 -14.07
CA THR A 91 0.64 2.20 -13.57
C THR A 91 -0.08 1.43 -12.46
N ARG A 92 0.55 0.42 -11.86
CA ARG A 92 -0.05 -0.51 -10.88
C ARG A 92 -1.27 -1.26 -11.42
N GLY A 93 -1.38 -1.39 -12.72
CA GLY A 93 -2.51 -2.06 -13.37
C GLY A 93 -2.31 -3.53 -13.68
N LEU A 94 -1.12 -4.08 -13.39
CA LEU A 94 -0.80 -5.47 -13.66
C LEU A 94 -1.54 -6.37 -12.66
N ARG A 95 -2.52 -7.12 -13.17
CA ARG A 95 -3.29 -8.09 -12.38
C ARG A 95 -2.98 -9.47 -12.92
N ILE A 96 -2.39 -10.30 -12.07
CA ILE A 96 -1.99 -11.68 -12.40
C ILE A 96 -2.98 -12.73 -11.86
N GLY A 97 -4.10 -12.28 -11.28
CA GLY A 97 -5.12 -13.17 -10.72
C GLY A 97 -4.77 -13.79 -9.36
N VAL A 98 -3.63 -13.42 -8.78
CA VAL A 98 -3.17 -13.91 -7.47
C VAL A 98 -3.16 -12.75 -6.47
N SER A 99 -3.89 -12.93 -5.37
CA SER A 99 -3.94 -11.95 -4.28
C SER A 99 -2.73 -12.12 -3.33
N ALA A 100 -2.41 -11.09 -2.56
CA ALA A 100 -1.39 -11.18 -1.51
C ALA A 100 -1.73 -12.29 -0.48
N ARG A 101 -3.01 -12.49 -0.17
CA ARG A 101 -3.47 -13.58 0.70
C ARG A 101 -3.14 -14.95 0.09
N SER A 102 -3.41 -15.14 -1.20
CA SER A 102 -3.10 -16.40 -1.90
C SER A 102 -1.60 -16.66 -1.93
N ILE A 103 -0.77 -15.62 -2.13
CA ILE A 103 0.70 -15.76 -2.08
C ILE A 103 1.14 -16.22 -0.69
N LYS A 104 0.64 -15.59 0.38
CA LYS A 104 0.99 -15.97 1.75
C LYS A 104 0.60 -17.42 2.06
N GLN A 105 -0.58 -17.85 1.60
CA GLN A 105 -1.02 -19.22 1.75
C GLN A 105 -0.13 -20.21 0.98
N ILE A 106 0.22 -19.91 -0.27
CA ILE A 106 1.14 -20.70 -1.08
C ILE A 106 2.51 -20.83 -0.40
N LEU A 107 3.05 -19.73 0.14
CA LEU A 107 4.32 -19.75 0.85
C LEU A 107 4.27 -20.58 2.13
N ALA A 108 3.15 -20.53 2.87
CA ALA A 108 2.93 -21.35 4.05
C ALA A 108 2.89 -22.86 3.69
N GLU A 109 2.15 -23.20 2.64
CA GLU A 109 2.09 -24.58 2.12
C GLU A 109 3.46 -25.05 1.59
N TYR A 110 4.15 -24.22 0.80
CA TYR A 110 5.47 -24.51 0.25
C TYR A 110 6.51 -24.80 1.33
N GLY A 111 6.55 -23.99 2.37
CA GLY A 111 7.51 -24.14 3.48
C GLY A 111 7.02 -25.06 4.60
N ASN A 112 5.81 -25.63 4.49
CA ASN A 112 5.15 -26.36 5.58
C ASN A 112 5.17 -25.59 6.91
N LYS A 113 4.79 -24.30 6.84
CA LYS A 113 4.73 -23.36 7.97
C LYS A 113 3.30 -22.94 8.26
N ASP A 114 3.04 -22.48 9.49
CA ASP A 114 1.76 -21.88 9.81
C ASP A 114 1.57 -20.56 9.05
N ILE A 115 0.37 -20.35 8.49
CA ILE A 115 0.03 -19.11 7.77
C ILE A 115 0.23 -17.87 8.64
N THR A 116 -0.01 -17.97 9.95
CA THR A 116 0.15 -16.86 10.89
C THR A 116 1.60 -16.43 11.04
N GLU A 117 2.56 -17.36 10.89
CA GLU A 117 3.98 -17.03 10.87
C GLU A 117 4.36 -16.22 9.62
N ILE A 118 3.83 -16.62 8.45
CA ILE A 118 4.03 -15.88 7.20
C ILE A 118 3.41 -14.49 7.29
N GLU A 119 2.20 -14.38 7.85
CA GLU A 119 1.53 -13.09 8.01
C GLU A 119 2.29 -12.13 8.92
N LYS A 120 2.86 -12.63 10.01
CA LYS A 120 3.72 -11.83 10.90
C LYS A 120 4.99 -11.34 10.22
N LEU A 121 5.62 -12.17 9.37
CA LEU A 121 6.83 -11.83 8.66
C LEU A 121 6.61 -10.89 7.47
N TRP A 122 5.43 -10.98 6.83
CA TRP A 122 5.17 -10.41 5.50
C TRP A 122 5.52 -8.94 5.34
N HIS A 123 5.24 -8.13 6.34
CA HIS A 123 5.49 -6.69 6.30
C HIS A 123 6.91 -6.30 6.75
N GLY A 124 7.65 -7.23 7.35
CA GLY A 124 9.03 -7.01 7.80
C GLY A 124 10.08 -7.52 6.84
N VAL A 125 9.70 -8.30 5.83
CA VAL A 125 10.63 -8.81 4.82
C VAL A 125 10.55 -7.96 3.54
N ALA A 126 11.70 -7.76 2.90
CA ALA A 126 11.83 -6.97 1.69
C ALA A 126 12.44 -7.78 0.54
N PRO A 127 12.15 -7.40 -0.73
CA PRO A 127 12.84 -8.01 -1.86
C PRO A 127 14.38 -7.91 -1.71
N PRO A 128 15.10 -8.95 -2.16
CA PRO A 128 14.70 -10.07 -3.01
C PRO A 128 14.06 -11.28 -2.31
N TYR A 129 13.66 -11.20 -1.05
CA TYR A 129 13.04 -12.27 -0.25
C TYR A 129 13.88 -13.53 -0.06
N THR A 130 15.18 -13.47 -0.26
CA THR A 130 16.10 -14.61 -0.19
C THR A 130 16.04 -15.30 1.15
N ASP A 131 16.15 -14.53 2.25
CA ASP A 131 16.14 -15.08 3.62
C ASP A 131 14.79 -15.75 3.95
N LEU A 132 13.69 -15.20 3.44
CA LEU A 132 12.37 -15.81 3.60
C LEU A 132 12.31 -17.17 2.87
N LEU A 133 12.79 -17.23 1.63
CA LEU A 133 12.78 -18.46 0.84
C LEU A 133 13.71 -19.52 1.42
N GLU A 134 14.92 -19.16 1.83
CA GLU A 134 15.85 -20.06 2.49
C GLU A 134 15.28 -20.66 3.79
N TRP A 135 14.57 -19.83 4.58
CA TRP A 135 13.88 -20.34 5.77
C TRP A 135 12.74 -21.29 5.43
N LEU A 136 11.95 -21.00 4.41
CA LEU A 136 10.86 -21.86 3.95
C LEU A 136 11.38 -23.21 3.46
N GLU A 137 12.52 -23.22 2.80
CA GLU A 137 13.21 -24.41 2.29
C GLU A 137 13.98 -25.19 3.37
N GLY A 138 14.05 -24.65 4.59
CA GLY A 138 14.81 -25.26 5.68
C GLY A 138 16.32 -25.07 5.59
N ASN A 139 16.81 -24.19 4.71
CA ASN A 139 18.22 -23.89 4.48
C ASN A 139 18.72 -22.71 5.31
N GLY A 140 17.81 -21.95 5.94
CA GLY A 140 18.12 -20.74 6.70
C GLY A 140 17.31 -20.63 7.99
N SER A 141 17.67 -19.67 8.84
CA SER A 141 16.90 -19.30 10.03
C SER A 141 15.69 -18.44 9.66
N LYS A 142 14.68 -18.43 10.54
CA LYS A 142 13.53 -17.54 10.40
C LYS A 142 14.02 -16.08 10.30
N PRO A 143 13.55 -15.29 9.30
CA PRO A 143 13.90 -13.89 9.19
C PRO A 143 13.61 -13.13 10.49
N ASP A 144 14.59 -12.39 10.99
CA ASP A 144 14.43 -11.55 12.18
C ASP A 144 13.86 -10.19 11.79
N ILE A 145 12.62 -9.95 12.17
CA ILE A 145 11.92 -8.67 11.98
C ILE A 145 11.74 -7.89 13.29
N SER A 146 12.36 -8.33 14.38
CA SER A 146 12.20 -7.72 15.72
C SER A 146 12.57 -6.24 15.74
N ASN A 147 13.46 -5.83 14.87
CA ASN A 147 13.92 -4.45 14.73
C ASN A 147 13.18 -3.66 13.63
N ALA A 148 12.25 -4.26 12.92
CA ALA A 148 11.52 -3.58 11.88
C ALA A 148 10.24 -2.93 12.44
N VAL A 149 10.00 -1.68 12.08
CA VAL A 149 8.68 -1.05 12.29
C VAL A 149 7.75 -1.59 11.22
N THR A 150 6.93 -2.56 11.58
CA THR A 150 6.12 -3.33 10.64
C THR A 150 4.65 -3.26 10.98
N PHE A 151 3.83 -3.43 9.97
CA PHE A 151 2.39 -3.61 10.14
C PHE A 151 2.10 -4.97 10.79
N HIS A 152 1.26 -4.96 11.82
CA HIS A 152 0.79 -6.16 12.50
C HIS A 152 -0.56 -6.59 11.92
N PRO A 153 -0.84 -7.91 11.82
CA PRO A 153 -2.16 -8.39 11.42
C PRO A 153 -3.26 -7.81 12.32
N VAL A 154 -4.28 -7.22 11.72
CA VAL A 154 -5.40 -6.61 12.43
C VAL A 154 -6.57 -7.57 12.57
N MET A 155 -7.31 -7.49 13.66
CA MET A 155 -8.57 -8.19 13.81
C MET A 155 -9.64 -7.51 12.94
N LEU A 156 -10.48 -8.33 12.33
CA LEU A 156 -11.60 -7.87 11.51
C LEU A 156 -12.91 -8.32 12.15
N SER A 157 -13.86 -7.39 12.25
CA SER A 157 -15.23 -7.73 12.66
C SER A 157 -15.89 -8.65 11.62
N HIS A 158 -16.72 -9.55 12.10
CA HIS A 158 -17.58 -10.40 11.26
C HIS A 158 -18.95 -9.73 11.09
N PRO A 159 -19.59 -9.89 9.92
CA PRO A 159 -20.98 -9.44 9.78
C PRO A 159 -21.89 -10.26 10.69
N ILE A 160 -22.84 -9.61 11.33
CA ILE A 160 -23.90 -10.25 12.12
C ILE A 160 -25.08 -10.43 11.19
N ALA A 161 -25.67 -11.65 11.17
CA ALA A 161 -26.95 -11.88 10.52
C ALA A 161 -28.10 -11.34 11.38
N GLN A 162 -29.24 -11.03 10.77
CA GLN A 162 -30.40 -10.50 11.51
C GLN A 162 -30.88 -11.45 12.60
N ASP A 163 -30.79 -12.74 12.35
CA ASP A 163 -31.21 -13.80 13.27
C ASP A 163 -30.27 -13.92 14.49
N ASP A 164 -29.00 -13.49 14.38
CA ASP A 164 -28.04 -13.52 15.48
C ASP A 164 -28.34 -12.42 16.53
N VAL A 165 -29.13 -11.40 16.18
CA VAL A 165 -29.44 -10.28 17.06
C VAL A 165 -30.37 -10.71 18.21
N ASP A 166 -31.23 -11.68 17.99
CA ASP A 166 -32.18 -12.20 18.99
C ASP A 166 -31.51 -13.02 20.08
N ASP A 167 -30.33 -13.63 19.79
CA ASP A 167 -29.52 -14.40 20.71
C ASP A 167 -28.34 -13.60 21.30
N PHE A 168 -28.44 -12.26 21.31
CA PHE A 168 -27.38 -11.38 21.73
C PHE A 168 -27.15 -11.43 23.24
N ALA A 169 -26.08 -12.08 23.66
CA ALA A 169 -25.60 -12.05 25.02
C ALA A 169 -24.61 -10.89 25.22
N PRO A 170 -24.97 -9.79 25.92
CA PRO A 170 -24.13 -8.58 25.97
C PRO A 170 -22.68 -8.83 26.40
N GLU A 171 -22.45 -9.85 27.23
CA GLU A 171 -21.17 -10.20 27.81
C GLU A 171 -20.19 -10.78 26.74
N GLN A 172 -20.71 -11.20 25.60
CA GLN A 172 -19.93 -11.80 24.50
C GLN A 172 -19.59 -10.79 23.41
N TRP A 173 -20.06 -9.54 23.51
CA TRP A 173 -19.96 -8.54 22.45
C TRP A 173 -19.36 -7.24 22.96
N GLN A 174 -18.47 -6.67 22.15
CA GLN A 174 -17.98 -5.32 22.33
C GLN A 174 -18.63 -4.41 21.29
N ILE A 175 -19.26 -3.34 21.77
CA ILE A 175 -19.92 -2.35 20.94
C ILE A 175 -19.04 -1.12 20.88
N GLU A 176 -18.69 -0.69 19.68
CA GLU A 176 -17.84 0.47 19.43
C GLU A 176 -18.53 1.48 18.52
N HIS A 177 -18.21 2.76 18.69
CA HIS A 177 -18.60 3.77 17.72
C HIS A 177 -17.88 3.54 16.39
N LYS A 178 -18.66 3.51 15.29
CA LYS A 178 -18.09 3.48 13.95
C LYS A 178 -17.87 4.90 13.47
N PHE A 179 -16.63 5.36 13.56
CA PHE A 179 -16.23 6.64 13.03
C PHE A 179 -16.07 6.59 11.51
N ASP A 180 -16.29 7.72 10.84
CA ASP A 180 -16.07 7.88 9.40
C ASP A 180 -14.68 8.49 9.15
N GLY A 181 -13.67 7.65 9.25
CA GLY A 181 -12.26 7.99 9.08
C GLY A 181 -11.53 6.97 8.23
N ILE A 182 -10.29 6.72 8.58
CA ILE A 182 -9.46 5.68 7.97
C ILE A 182 -8.86 4.82 9.07
N ARG A 183 -9.15 3.53 9.03
CA ARG A 183 -8.48 2.59 9.91
C ARG A 183 -6.99 2.57 9.63
N VAL A 184 -6.22 2.80 10.68
CA VAL A 184 -4.76 2.82 10.62
C VAL A 184 -4.17 2.08 11.80
N GLN A 185 -2.91 1.68 11.62
CA GLN A 185 -2.10 1.16 12.70
C GLN A 185 -0.92 2.09 12.93
N LEU A 186 -0.83 2.61 14.14
CA LEU A 186 0.31 3.40 14.61
C LEU A 186 1.30 2.46 15.26
N VAL A 187 2.54 2.45 14.76
CA VAL A 187 3.65 1.70 15.31
C VAL A 187 4.71 2.68 15.81
N CYS A 188 5.09 2.56 17.06
CA CYS A 188 6.15 3.34 17.68
C CYS A 188 7.11 2.37 18.38
N ASN A 189 8.39 2.39 18.01
CA ASN A 189 9.42 1.57 18.62
C ASN A 189 10.56 2.46 19.14
N THR A 190 10.68 2.56 20.45
CA THR A 190 11.71 3.36 21.14
C THR A 190 12.85 2.51 21.70
N THR A 191 12.89 1.21 21.39
CA THR A 191 13.97 0.31 21.85
C THR A 191 15.30 0.55 21.12
N LYS A 192 15.25 1.28 20.00
CA LYS A 192 16.42 1.71 19.24
C LYS A 192 16.94 3.05 19.74
N GLU A 193 18.21 3.34 19.49
CA GLU A 193 18.83 4.66 19.77
C GLU A 193 18.09 5.79 19.03
N GLU A 194 17.56 5.51 17.84
CA GLU A 194 16.65 6.40 17.11
C GLU A 194 15.24 5.81 17.10
N PRO A 195 14.27 6.48 17.74
CA PRO A 195 12.88 6.02 17.74
C PRO A 195 12.32 5.98 16.33
N GLU A 196 11.85 4.83 15.89
CA GLU A 196 11.14 4.67 14.63
C GLU A 196 9.63 4.71 14.86
N LYS A 197 8.94 5.49 14.05
CA LYS A 197 7.49 5.63 14.10
C LYS A 197 6.93 5.50 12.70
N ALA A 198 5.85 4.76 12.56
CA ALA A 198 5.14 4.62 11.30
C ALA A 198 3.63 4.59 11.48
N LEU A 199 2.92 5.03 10.46
CA LEU A 199 1.48 4.97 10.36
C LEU A 199 1.13 4.16 9.12
N PHE A 200 0.52 3.00 9.33
CA PHE A 200 0.12 2.10 8.25
C PHE A 200 -1.39 2.18 8.00
N SER A 201 -1.79 2.13 6.74
CA SER A 201 -3.18 1.96 6.35
C SER A 201 -3.69 0.56 6.71
N ARG A 202 -4.99 0.32 6.59
CA ARG A 202 -5.62 -1.01 6.77
C ARG A 202 -4.97 -2.11 5.92
N THR A 203 -4.37 -1.76 4.79
CA THR A 203 -3.70 -2.69 3.87
C THR A 203 -2.22 -2.85 4.12
N GLY A 204 -1.67 -2.14 5.12
CA GLY A 204 -0.24 -2.15 5.44
C GLY A 204 0.60 -1.19 4.59
N ASP A 205 -0.04 -0.28 3.84
CA ASP A 205 0.70 0.76 3.12
C ASP A 205 1.17 1.84 4.10
N ASP A 206 2.44 2.22 4.02
CA ASP A 206 3.00 3.31 4.84
C ASP A 206 2.50 4.67 4.37
N ILE A 207 1.73 5.34 5.24
CA ILE A 207 1.17 6.67 5.03
C ILE A 207 1.76 7.74 5.97
N SER A 208 2.82 7.41 6.70
CA SER A 208 3.51 8.26 7.68
C SER A 208 3.80 9.66 7.16
N HIS A 209 4.21 9.76 5.91
CA HIS A 209 4.59 11.00 5.25
C HIS A 209 3.46 12.05 5.16
N ALA A 210 2.19 11.62 5.25
CA ALA A 210 1.04 12.49 5.20
C ALA A 210 0.61 13.02 6.59
N PHE A 211 1.13 12.42 7.68
CA PHE A 211 0.70 12.69 9.05
C PHE A 211 1.87 12.86 10.04
N PRO A 212 2.87 13.71 9.71
CA PRO A 212 4.02 13.91 10.60
C PRO A 212 3.62 14.50 11.96
N ASP A 213 2.62 15.38 12.02
CA ASP A 213 2.08 15.98 13.24
C ASP A 213 1.53 14.93 14.23
N LEU A 214 0.86 13.88 13.73
CA LEU A 214 0.42 12.77 14.58
C LEU A 214 1.61 11.99 15.12
N LEU A 215 2.58 11.65 14.25
CA LEU A 215 3.76 10.90 14.64
C LEU A 215 4.65 11.66 15.63
N ASP A 216 4.75 12.97 15.49
CA ASP A 216 5.52 13.82 16.40
C ASP A 216 4.88 13.90 17.79
N SER A 217 3.54 13.74 17.87
CA SER A 217 2.79 13.84 19.13
C SER A 217 2.85 12.57 19.99
N VAL A 218 3.30 11.44 19.45
CA VAL A 218 3.32 10.15 20.16
C VAL A 218 4.72 9.75 20.58
N SER A 219 4.82 9.05 21.71
CA SER A 219 6.06 8.47 22.20
C SER A 219 5.76 7.18 22.99
N GLY A 220 6.73 6.28 23.03
CA GLY A 220 6.59 5.00 23.75
C GLY A 220 6.92 3.81 22.85
N ASN A 221 6.71 2.61 23.35
CA ASN A 221 6.87 1.36 22.60
C ASN A 221 5.50 0.70 22.46
N MET A 222 4.82 0.97 21.34
CA MET A 222 3.42 0.60 21.18
C MET A 222 3.06 0.30 19.73
N VAL A 223 2.04 -0.53 19.58
CA VAL A 223 1.30 -0.77 18.33
C VAL A 223 -0.18 -0.56 18.65
N LEU A 224 -0.76 0.48 18.08
CA LEU A 224 -2.14 0.88 18.30
C LEU A 224 -2.93 0.74 17.01
N ASP A 225 -4.12 0.18 17.10
CA ASP A 225 -5.10 0.13 15.99
C ASP A 225 -6.22 1.13 16.29
N GLY A 226 -6.57 1.94 15.31
CA GLY A 226 -7.52 3.00 15.54
C GLY A 226 -8.02 3.65 14.26
N GLU A 227 -8.91 4.62 14.43
CA GLU A 227 -9.44 5.42 13.34
C GLU A 227 -8.71 6.76 13.26
N LEU A 228 -8.09 7.02 12.14
CA LEU A 228 -7.45 8.29 11.79
C LEU A 228 -8.50 9.28 11.32
N LEU A 229 -8.51 10.44 11.94
CA LEU A 229 -9.50 11.48 11.74
C LEU A 229 -8.82 12.86 11.68
N VAL A 230 -9.54 13.87 11.23
CA VAL A 230 -9.21 15.27 11.55
C VAL A 230 -10.00 15.64 12.81
N MET A 231 -9.32 16.22 13.80
CA MET A 231 -9.94 16.53 15.11
C MET A 231 -9.60 17.95 15.54
N HIS A 232 -10.62 18.71 15.91
CA HIS A 232 -10.49 20.06 16.49
C HIS A 232 -11.01 20.04 17.92
N ASN A 233 -10.16 20.32 18.90
CA ASN A 233 -10.55 20.37 20.33
C ASN A 233 -11.33 19.13 20.79
N GLN A 234 -10.93 17.96 20.36
CA GLN A 234 -11.58 16.65 20.61
C GLN A 234 -12.89 16.41 19.85
N GLU A 235 -13.31 17.31 18.99
CA GLU A 235 -14.42 17.09 18.08
C GLU A 235 -13.92 16.58 16.72
N VAL A 236 -14.62 15.57 16.18
CA VAL A 236 -14.29 14.95 14.90
C VAL A 236 -14.83 15.81 13.75
N ASP A 237 -13.96 16.16 12.82
CA ASP A 237 -14.33 16.83 11.57
C ASP A 237 -14.74 15.80 10.48
N THR A 238 -15.16 16.30 9.34
CA THR A 238 -15.63 15.50 8.23
C THR A 238 -14.52 14.67 7.59
N PHE A 239 -14.88 13.53 6.99
CA PHE A 239 -13.99 12.71 6.18
C PHE A 239 -13.32 13.47 5.03
N ASN A 240 -14.01 14.49 4.47
CA ASN A 240 -13.46 15.34 3.41
C ASN A 240 -12.23 16.14 3.88
N ALA A 241 -12.22 16.60 5.14
CA ALA A 241 -11.05 17.26 5.74
C ALA A 241 -9.85 16.32 5.79
N LEU A 242 -10.07 15.05 6.14
CA LEU A 242 -9.03 14.01 6.15
C LEU A 242 -8.51 13.70 4.74
N GLN A 243 -9.39 13.61 3.75
CA GLN A 243 -9.00 13.35 2.35
C GLN A 243 -8.06 14.41 1.79
N GLN A 244 -8.14 15.64 2.23
CA GLN A 244 -7.24 16.70 1.79
C GLN A 244 -5.78 16.44 2.19
N ARG A 245 -5.55 15.64 3.25
CA ARG A 245 -4.23 15.26 3.73
C ARG A 245 -3.69 13.99 3.07
N LEU A 246 -4.52 12.97 2.88
CA LEU A 246 -4.14 11.65 2.37
C LEU A 246 -3.34 11.67 1.08
N ASN A 247 -3.64 12.60 0.19
CA ASN A 247 -2.99 12.69 -1.12
C ASN A 247 -1.73 13.58 -1.11
N LYS A 248 -1.29 14.06 0.05
CA LYS A 248 -0.14 14.96 0.16
C LYS A 248 1.11 14.19 0.60
N LYS A 249 2.11 14.16 -0.26
CA LYS A 249 3.44 13.60 0.09
C LYS A 249 4.19 14.43 1.14
N LYS A 250 3.91 15.73 1.23
CA LYS A 250 4.41 16.65 2.26
C LYS A 250 3.32 17.67 2.56
N PRO A 251 2.55 17.49 3.63
CA PRO A 251 1.58 18.49 4.05
C PRO A 251 2.29 19.77 4.49
N THR A 252 1.70 20.92 4.19
CA THR A 252 2.22 22.20 4.67
C THR A 252 1.83 22.42 6.13
N ALA A 253 2.59 23.24 6.86
CA ALA A 253 2.26 23.61 8.24
C ALA A 253 0.85 24.23 8.35
N ALA A 254 0.43 25.05 7.36
CA ALA A 254 -0.91 25.57 7.31
C ALA A 254 -1.98 24.50 7.17
N LEU A 255 -1.76 23.48 6.32
CA LEU A 255 -2.71 22.38 6.16
C LEU A 255 -2.79 21.50 7.41
N MET A 256 -1.67 21.27 8.10
CA MET A 256 -1.66 20.53 9.36
C MET A 256 -2.39 21.29 10.47
N ALA A 257 -2.26 22.61 10.50
CA ALA A 257 -2.97 23.46 11.46
C ALA A 257 -4.49 23.57 11.19
N THR A 258 -4.88 23.59 9.91
CA THR A 258 -6.31 23.62 9.54
C THR A 258 -6.99 22.26 9.60
N ASN A 259 -6.25 21.18 9.41
CA ASN A 259 -6.75 19.81 9.42
C ASN A 259 -5.84 18.95 10.31
N PRO A 260 -5.79 19.20 11.63
CA PRO A 260 -4.92 18.46 12.55
C PRO A 260 -5.34 16.98 12.62
N ALA A 261 -4.35 16.09 12.56
CA ALA A 261 -4.61 14.66 12.64
C ALA A 261 -4.84 14.23 14.09
N GLY A 262 -5.86 13.41 14.29
CA GLY A 262 -6.14 12.73 15.55
C GLY A 262 -6.35 11.23 15.32
N LEU A 263 -6.09 10.44 16.34
CA LEU A 263 -6.28 9.00 16.33
C LEU A 263 -7.23 8.62 17.49
N ILE A 264 -8.34 8.00 17.14
CA ILE A 264 -9.20 7.33 18.13
C ILE A 264 -8.78 5.87 18.15
N VAL A 265 -8.16 5.47 19.26
CA VAL A 265 -7.66 4.10 19.46
C VAL A 265 -8.80 3.24 19.96
N TYR A 266 -8.99 2.10 19.33
CA TYR A 266 -9.95 1.08 19.78
C TYR A 266 -9.27 -0.25 20.12
N ASP A 267 -7.99 -0.44 19.74
CA ASP A 267 -7.23 -1.61 20.15
C ASP A 267 -5.74 -1.28 20.34
N ALA A 268 -5.10 -1.95 21.31
CA ALA A 268 -3.67 -1.87 21.55
C ALA A 268 -3.06 -3.27 21.37
N LEU A 269 -2.34 -3.49 20.28
CA LEU A 269 -1.74 -4.79 19.98
C LEU A 269 -0.45 -5.02 20.75
N VAL A 270 0.29 -3.96 21.00
CA VAL A 270 1.50 -3.95 21.81
C VAL A 270 1.53 -2.69 22.65
N LEU A 271 1.85 -2.82 23.92
CA LEU A 271 2.10 -1.70 24.83
C LEU A 271 3.29 -2.02 25.74
N ASP A 272 4.26 -1.11 25.79
CA ASP A 272 5.51 -1.29 26.54
C ASP A 272 6.24 -2.62 26.24
N GLY A 273 6.20 -3.03 24.95
CA GLY A 273 6.79 -4.27 24.46
C GLY A 273 5.99 -5.54 24.81
N LYS A 274 4.88 -5.44 25.51
CA LYS A 274 3.99 -6.58 25.79
C LYS A 274 2.96 -6.71 24.70
N GLN A 275 2.81 -7.92 24.16
CA GLN A 275 1.70 -8.25 23.25
C GLN A 275 0.40 -8.33 24.07
N LEU A 276 -0.58 -7.56 23.65
CA LEU A 276 -1.91 -7.48 24.26
C LEU A 276 -2.99 -8.13 23.40
N THR A 277 -2.63 -8.73 22.27
CA THR A 277 -3.55 -9.45 21.39
C THR A 277 -4.32 -10.49 22.22
N CYS A 278 -5.63 -10.42 22.23
CA CYS A 278 -6.55 -11.24 23.04
C CYS A 278 -6.68 -10.85 24.52
N LEU A 279 -6.03 -9.79 25.01
CA LEU A 279 -6.16 -9.38 26.41
C LEU A 279 -7.30 -8.36 26.67
N LEU A 280 -7.81 -7.70 25.64
CA LEU A 280 -8.94 -6.76 25.76
C LEU A 280 -10.29 -7.44 25.99
N TYR A 281 -10.35 -8.77 25.89
CA TYR A 281 -11.57 -9.57 26.04
C TYR A 281 -11.52 -10.51 27.27
N THR A 282 -10.56 -10.36 28.13
CA THR A 282 -10.44 -11.00 29.43
C THR A 282 -10.39 -9.92 30.53
#